data_35b1baa98acd9e6fc0c74b1cc940d173
#
_entry.id   35b1baa98acd9e6fc0c74b1cc940d173
#
_cell.length_a   1.000
_cell.length_b   1.000
_cell.length_c   1.000
_cell.angle_alpha   90.00
_cell.angle_beta   90.00
_cell.angle_gamma   90.00
#
_symmetry.space_group_name_H-M   'P 1'
#
loop_
_entity.id
_entity.type
_entity.pdbx_description
1 polymer ?
#
loop_
_entity_poly.entity_id
_entity_poly.type
_entity_poly.pdbx_seq_one_letter_code
_entity_poly.pdbx_strand_id
1 'polypeptide(L)'
;MADELDWRTPDVDALIDAVLELESRDEAERFFRDLCTLGELRDLSQRWAVVRLLDGGLHYAEISRLTGASTATITRIASWLNHGEGGYRAMLDKLNASGGKRSRPYPVAGER
;
A
#
# COMPACT_ATOMS: atom_id res chain seq x y z
N MET A 1 -27.80 -8.68 -3.00
CA MET A 1 -27.66 -8.95 -2.39
C MET A 1 -26.64 -8.73 -1.91
N ALA A 2 -26.35 -8.51 -1.33
CA ALA A 2 -25.56 -8.23 -0.86
C ALA A 2 -24.80 -8.57 -0.73
N ASP A 3 -24.61 -8.61 -0.35
CA ASP A 3 -23.90 -8.43 -0.24
C ASP A 3 -22.97 -8.86 0.56
N GLU A 4 -22.83 -10.10 0.71
CA GLU A 4 -21.78 -10.62 1.43
C GLU A 4 -20.48 -10.26 0.83
N LEU A 5 -20.46 -9.73 -0.37
CA LEU A 5 -19.25 -9.22 -0.98
C LEU A 5 -19.05 -7.74 -0.74
N ASP A 6 -20.00 -7.11 -0.07
CA ASP A 6 -19.88 -5.69 0.21
C ASP A 6 -19.04 -5.50 1.48
N TRP A 7 -17.85 -4.98 1.29
CA TRP A 7 -16.91 -4.78 2.39
C TRP A 7 -17.15 -3.45 3.12
N ARG A 8 -18.06 -2.63 2.64
CA ARG A 8 -18.33 -1.32 3.23
C ARG A 8 -19.30 -1.45 4.39
N THR A 9 -18.78 -1.88 5.50
CA THR A 9 -19.58 -2.01 6.71
C THR A 9 -19.49 -0.73 7.53
N PRO A 10 -20.38 -0.54 8.51
CA PRO A 10 -20.25 0.62 9.40
C PRO A 10 -18.89 0.69 10.08
N ASP A 11 -18.31 -0.44 10.43
CA ASP A 11 -16.99 -0.43 11.06
C ASP A 11 -15.91 0.02 10.08
N VAL A 12 -15.99 -0.41 8.83
CA VAL A 12 -15.05 0.06 7.81
C VAL A 12 -15.21 1.56 7.60
N ASP A 13 -16.46 2.03 7.54
CA ASP A 13 -16.72 3.47 7.39
C ASP A 13 -16.09 4.25 8.53
N ALA A 14 -16.24 3.77 9.75
CA ALA A 14 -15.67 4.45 10.90
C ALA A 14 -14.16 4.49 10.83
N LEU A 15 -13.53 3.41 10.35
CA LEU A 15 -12.09 3.39 10.17
C LEU A 15 -11.65 4.40 9.12
N ILE A 16 -12.35 4.46 8.00
CA ILE A 16 -12.02 5.43 6.95
C ILE A 16 -12.17 6.84 7.48
N ASP A 17 -13.23 7.10 8.25
CA ASP A 17 -13.40 8.42 8.85
C ASP A 17 -12.22 8.79 9.73
N ALA A 18 -11.72 7.84 10.53
CA ALA A 18 -10.56 8.10 11.38
C ALA A 18 -9.32 8.41 10.54
N VAL A 19 -9.10 7.64 9.48
CA VAL A 19 -7.95 7.88 8.62
C VAL A 19 -8.02 9.28 8.01
N LEU A 20 -9.22 9.73 7.64
CA LEU A 20 -9.37 11.03 7.03
C LEU A 20 -9.13 12.19 8.01
N GLU A 21 -9.11 11.91 9.30
CA GLU A 21 -8.82 12.95 10.29
C GLU A 21 -7.32 13.08 10.58
N LEU A 22 -6.49 12.18 10.05
CA LEU A 22 -5.06 12.26 10.28
C LEU A 22 -4.49 13.49 9.59
N GLU A 23 -3.70 14.27 10.31
CA GLU A 23 -3.19 15.53 9.80
C GLU A 23 -1.67 15.62 9.73
N SER A 24 -0.98 14.63 10.26
CA SER A 24 0.47 14.68 10.25
C SER A 24 1.04 13.27 10.17
N ARG A 25 2.31 13.21 9.79
CA ARG A 25 3.01 11.92 9.77
C ARG A 25 3.03 11.29 11.16
N ASP A 26 3.29 12.10 12.17
CA ASP A 26 3.35 11.58 13.54
C ASP A 26 2.03 10.97 13.97
N GLU A 27 0.92 11.65 13.67
CA GLU A 27 -0.39 11.11 13.99
C GLU A 27 -0.65 9.80 13.24
N ALA A 28 -0.28 9.75 11.97
CA ALA A 28 -0.50 8.56 11.17
C ALA A 28 0.32 7.40 11.70
N GLU A 29 1.58 7.64 12.05
CA GLU A 29 2.45 6.59 12.58
C GLU A 29 1.87 6.01 13.86
N ARG A 30 1.45 6.89 14.77
CA ARG A 30 0.93 6.41 16.05
C ARG A 30 -0.39 5.68 15.88
N PHE A 31 -1.27 6.19 15.03
CA PHE A 31 -2.54 5.56 14.78
C PHE A 31 -2.38 4.15 14.20
N PHE A 32 -1.57 4.04 13.16
CA PHE A 32 -1.38 2.74 12.53
C PHE A 32 -0.60 1.78 13.42
N ARG A 33 0.31 2.29 14.24
CA ARG A 33 1.02 1.41 15.14
C ARG A 33 0.10 0.83 16.21
N ASP A 34 -0.88 1.61 16.65
CA ASP A 34 -1.87 1.11 17.62
C ASP A 34 -2.88 0.18 16.95
N LEU A 35 -3.28 0.52 15.74
CA LEU A 35 -4.32 -0.24 15.04
C LEU A 35 -3.83 -1.60 14.57
N CYS A 36 -2.59 -1.71 14.17
CA CYS A 36 -2.07 -2.90 13.51
C CYS A 36 -1.01 -3.60 14.33
N THR A 37 -0.95 -4.91 14.20
CA THR A 37 0.22 -5.64 14.69
C THR A 37 1.41 -5.32 13.78
N LEU A 38 2.61 -5.65 14.25
CA LEU A 38 3.80 -5.45 13.42
C LEU A 38 3.72 -6.25 12.12
N GLY A 39 3.20 -7.48 12.20
CA GLY A 39 3.04 -8.29 10.99
C GLY A 39 2.08 -7.65 10.01
N GLU A 40 0.99 -7.09 10.51
CA GLU A 40 0.03 -6.41 9.64
C GLU A 40 0.64 -5.17 8.99
N LEU A 41 1.44 -4.42 9.76
CA LEU A 41 2.12 -3.27 9.18
C LEU A 41 3.09 -3.68 8.10
N ARG A 42 3.83 -4.78 8.32
CA ARG A 42 4.73 -5.29 7.30
C ARG A 42 3.98 -5.68 6.05
N ASP A 43 2.83 -6.35 6.22
CA ASP A 43 2.05 -6.78 5.06
C ASP A 43 1.53 -5.58 4.27
N LEU A 44 1.00 -4.59 4.96
CA LEU A 44 0.49 -3.39 4.29
C LEU A 44 1.60 -2.64 3.59
N SER A 45 2.74 -2.51 4.27
CA SER A 45 3.90 -1.83 3.70
C SER A 45 4.43 -2.56 2.48
N GLN A 46 4.46 -3.89 2.54
CA GLN A 46 4.93 -4.67 1.41
C GLN A 46 4.02 -4.50 0.20
N ARG A 47 2.70 -4.52 0.43
CA ARG A 47 1.76 -4.30 -0.67
C ARG A 47 1.97 -2.95 -1.33
N TRP A 48 2.14 -1.92 -0.52
CA TRP A 48 2.34 -0.58 -1.08
C TRP A 48 3.67 -0.49 -1.82
N ALA A 49 4.71 -1.14 -1.29
CA ALA A 49 6.01 -1.17 -1.96
C ALA A 49 5.88 -1.84 -3.33
N VAL A 50 5.17 -2.97 -3.39
CA VAL A 50 4.97 -3.66 -4.66
C VAL A 50 4.25 -2.77 -5.66
N VAL A 51 3.21 -2.06 -5.20
CA VAL A 51 2.47 -1.15 -6.07
C VAL A 51 3.39 -0.08 -6.65
N ARG A 52 4.21 0.52 -5.81
CA ARG A 52 5.13 1.57 -6.26
C ARG A 52 6.13 1.05 -7.28
N LEU A 53 6.65 -0.15 -7.05
CA LEU A 53 7.63 -0.71 -7.97
C LEU A 53 7.00 -1.16 -9.28
N LEU A 54 5.77 -1.67 -9.24
CA LEU A 54 5.03 -1.97 -10.47
C LEU A 54 4.82 -0.69 -11.28
N ASP A 55 4.44 0.38 -10.60
CA ASP A 55 4.24 1.66 -11.27
C ASP A 55 5.55 2.17 -11.88
N GLY A 56 6.66 1.84 -11.26
CA GLY A 56 7.98 2.21 -11.76
C GLY A 56 8.47 1.35 -12.91
N GLY A 57 7.72 0.32 -13.27
CA GLY A 57 8.08 -0.50 -14.43
C GLY A 57 9.05 -1.62 -14.15
N LEU A 58 9.29 -1.95 -12.90
CA LEU A 58 10.22 -3.04 -12.59
C LEU A 58 9.61 -4.39 -12.95
N HIS A 59 10.48 -5.32 -13.29
CA HIS A 59 10.05 -6.70 -13.55
C HIS A 59 9.71 -7.41 -12.25
N TYR A 60 8.82 -8.38 -12.33
CA TYR A 60 8.35 -9.11 -11.16
C TYR A 60 9.49 -9.75 -10.37
N ALA A 61 10.50 -10.30 -11.08
CA ALA A 61 11.63 -10.92 -10.38
C ALA A 61 12.37 -9.92 -9.53
N GLU A 62 12.54 -8.72 -10.04
CA GLU A 62 13.23 -7.67 -9.28
C GLU A 62 12.38 -7.21 -8.10
N ILE A 63 11.08 -7.08 -8.32
CA ILE A 63 10.18 -6.69 -7.25
C ILE A 63 10.21 -7.72 -6.13
N SER A 64 10.17 -9.01 -6.51
CA SER A 64 10.24 -10.07 -5.52
C SER A 64 11.53 -10.00 -4.72
N ARG A 65 12.64 -9.76 -5.41
CA ARG A 65 13.93 -9.65 -4.74
C ARG A 65 13.98 -8.50 -3.75
N LEU A 66 13.42 -7.37 -4.15
CA LEU A 66 13.48 -6.16 -3.32
C LEU A 66 12.51 -6.21 -2.15
N THR A 67 11.34 -6.78 -2.34
CA THR A 67 10.28 -6.72 -1.34
C THR A 67 10.10 -7.99 -0.54
N GLY A 68 10.60 -9.10 -1.05
CA GLY A 68 10.33 -10.39 -0.44
C GLY A 68 8.97 -10.97 -0.79
N ALA A 69 8.17 -10.27 -1.58
CA ALA A 69 6.86 -10.78 -1.99
C ALA A 69 7.03 -11.89 -3.01
N SER A 70 6.20 -12.93 -2.92
CA SER A 70 6.20 -13.97 -3.93
C SER A 70 5.62 -13.43 -5.23
N THR A 71 5.94 -14.11 -6.34
CA THR A 71 5.39 -13.69 -7.62
C THR A 71 3.86 -13.82 -7.63
N ALA A 72 3.32 -14.79 -6.89
CA ALA A 72 1.86 -14.91 -6.79
C ALA A 72 1.25 -13.68 -6.12
N THR A 73 1.89 -13.19 -5.06
CA THR A 73 1.43 -11.99 -4.39
C THR A 73 1.53 -10.78 -5.31
N ILE A 74 2.64 -10.66 -6.04
CA ILE A 74 2.83 -9.55 -6.97
C ILE A 74 1.75 -9.58 -8.06
N THR A 75 1.44 -10.77 -8.56
CA THR A 75 0.40 -10.91 -9.58
C THR A 75 -0.95 -10.43 -9.07
N ARG A 76 -1.29 -10.80 -7.82
CA ARG A 76 -2.55 -10.36 -7.23
C ARG A 76 -2.60 -8.85 -7.08
N ILE A 77 -1.51 -8.27 -6.60
CA ILE A 77 -1.44 -6.83 -6.40
C ILE A 77 -1.51 -6.10 -7.74
N ALA A 78 -0.85 -6.63 -8.76
CA ALA A 78 -0.94 -6.05 -10.10
C ALA A 78 -2.38 -6.07 -10.60
N SER A 79 -3.10 -7.14 -10.32
CA SER A 79 -4.50 -7.21 -10.71
C SER A 79 -5.32 -6.14 -10.01
N TRP A 80 -5.09 -5.93 -8.71
CA TRP A 80 -5.80 -4.89 -7.98
C TRP A 80 -5.44 -3.50 -8.48
N LEU A 81 -4.18 -3.28 -8.84
CA LEU A 81 -3.77 -1.99 -9.40
C LEU A 81 -4.49 -1.70 -10.71
N ASN A 82 -4.66 -2.72 -11.53
CA ASN A 82 -5.23 -2.54 -12.86
C ASN A 82 -6.75 -2.68 -12.90
N HIS A 83 -7.33 -3.48 -11.99
CA HIS A 83 -8.73 -3.83 -12.05
C HIS A 83 -9.47 -3.71 -10.72
N GLY A 84 -8.85 -3.10 -9.72
CA GLY A 84 -9.49 -2.98 -8.41
C GLY A 84 -10.38 -1.76 -8.32
N GLU A 85 -10.44 -1.17 -7.13
CA GLU A 85 -11.33 -0.05 -6.86
C GLU A 85 -10.75 1.30 -7.29
N GLY A 86 -9.55 1.31 -7.81
CA GLY A 86 -8.93 2.56 -8.25
C GLY A 86 -8.13 3.28 -7.18
N GLY A 87 -8.10 2.75 -5.98
CA GLY A 87 -7.40 3.42 -4.87
C GLY A 87 -5.90 3.50 -5.06
N TYR A 88 -5.30 2.41 -5.52
CA TYR A 88 -3.86 2.43 -5.78
C TYR A 88 -3.52 3.47 -6.83
N ARG A 89 -4.26 3.45 -7.93
CA ARG A 89 -3.98 4.40 -9.01
C ARG A 89 -4.15 5.84 -8.55
N ALA A 90 -5.22 6.11 -7.82
CA ALA A 90 -5.47 7.45 -7.33
C ALA A 90 -4.35 7.95 -6.43
N MET A 91 -3.87 7.08 -5.54
CA MET A 91 -2.83 7.47 -4.61
C MET A 91 -1.49 7.66 -5.31
N LEU A 92 -1.17 6.77 -6.27
CA LEU A 92 0.05 6.93 -7.05
C LEU A 92 0.02 8.25 -7.80
N ASP A 93 -1.12 8.58 -8.40
CA ASP A 93 -1.23 9.82 -9.16
C ASP A 93 -1.02 11.04 -8.26
N LYS A 94 -1.61 11.02 -7.07
CA LYS A 94 -1.44 12.12 -6.13
C LYS A 94 0.01 12.26 -5.67
N LEU A 95 0.64 11.15 -5.34
CA LEU A 95 2.03 11.19 -4.87
C LEU A 95 2.98 11.60 -5.97
N ASN A 96 2.74 11.12 -7.20
CA ASN A 96 3.57 11.51 -8.33
C ASN A 96 3.40 12.99 -8.65
N ALA A 97 2.19 13.50 -8.55
CA ALA A 97 1.92 14.91 -8.80
C ALA A 97 2.61 15.79 -7.77
N SER A 98 2.74 15.33 -6.53
CA SER A 98 3.38 16.11 -5.48
C SER A 98 4.89 15.93 -5.47
N GLY A 99 5.45 15.26 -6.48
CA GLY A 99 6.88 15.07 -6.58
C GLY A 99 7.40 13.79 -5.99
N GLY A 100 6.59 13.08 -5.22
CA GLY A 100 6.98 11.78 -4.69
C GLY A 100 8.22 11.79 -3.84
N LYS A 101 8.52 12.89 -3.16
CA LYS A 101 9.79 13.00 -2.49
C LYS A 101 9.82 12.60 -1.05
N ARG A 102 8.70 12.26 -0.50
CA ARG A 102 8.66 11.94 0.90
C ARG A 102 9.17 10.58 1.24
N SER A 103 9.13 9.65 0.30
CA SER A 103 9.56 8.27 0.54
C SER A 103 11.06 8.18 0.50
N ARG A 104 11.62 7.36 1.37
CA ARG A 104 13.03 7.05 1.27
C ARG A 104 13.25 6.18 0.05
N PRO A 105 14.39 6.34 -0.62
CA PRO A 105 14.70 5.44 -1.73
C PRO A 105 14.86 4.03 -1.20
N TYR A 106 14.56 3.06 -2.03
CA TYR A 106 14.77 1.67 -1.68
C TYR A 106 16.25 1.42 -1.59
N PRO A 107 16.68 0.63 -0.61
CA PRO A 107 18.10 0.29 -0.54
C PRO A 107 18.49 -0.57 -1.74
N VAL A 108 19.72 -0.39 -2.16
CA VAL A 108 20.29 -1.21 -3.22
C VAL A 108 20.51 -2.60 -2.67
N ALA A 109 20.35 -3.61 -3.53
CA ALA A 109 20.58 -4.98 -3.09
C ALA A 109 21.95 -5.11 -2.49
N GLY A 110 22.02 -5.77 -1.34
CA GLY A 110 23.27 -5.98 -0.66
C GLY A 110 23.67 -4.90 0.31
N GLU A 111 22.99 -3.79 0.29
CA GLU A 111 23.25 -2.73 1.27
C GLU A 111 22.40 -2.95 2.48
N ARG A 112 22.96 -2.93 3.60
CA ARG A 112 22.14 -3.09 4.74
C ARG A 112 22.74 -2.45 5.92
#